data_37617e3b1f022c2c3b97c6a570adbf4b
#
_entry.id   37617e3b1f022c2c3b97c6a570adbf4b
#
_cell.length_a   1.000
_cell.length_b   1.000
_cell.length_c   1.000
_cell.angle_alpha   90.00
_cell.angle_beta   90.00
_cell.angle_gamma   90.00
#
_symmetry.space_group_name_H-M   'P 1'
#
loop_
_entity.id
_entity.type
_entity.pdbx_description
1 polymer ?
#
loop_
_entity_poly.entity_id
_entity_poly.type
_entity_poly.pdbx_seq_one_letter_code
_entity_poly.pdbx_strand_id
1 'polypeptide(L)'
;MSTQKQLAESIILRLRDAGHEALLAGGCVRDLLLARPPKDYDVATSARPDEVLALYPKALTVGAAFGVVVVVEGTVQVEVATFRAEQGYADGRRPDAVRFTDAREDARRRDFTINAMFLDPADGKVTDHVGGREDLQARLIRAVGDPRHRFAEDHLRMLRAVRFAAELGFEIEAATTEAVRELAPRVASVSGERVREELARILTAAPAGRRRGLELACELGLLAVLLPEVEALHGEPQPPAVHPEGDVFRHTLLGLAHLREPTFELALASLLHDVGKPSTARMRDGRVTFYHHQRVGEDAARAVCGRLRMSTNQTRRVTWLVARHMMLMNFDEMREATLKRLFAEEGFEELAELWRADCLASGGSAEGYEALMARYRAMSAEEVRPAPLVTGHDLIAMGLAPGPAFADILRQVYDAQLEGRAGTKEEALALAREIAEEEV
;
A
#
# COMPACT_ATOMS: atom_id res chain seq x y z
N MET A 1 -12.77 18.51 22.20
CA MET A 1 -12.21 17.15 22.23
C MET A 1 -10.71 17.30 22.39
N SER A 2 -10.09 16.54 23.29
CA SER A 2 -8.64 16.52 23.50
C SER A 2 -7.96 16.03 22.21
N THR A 3 -6.83 16.64 21.85
CA THR A 3 -5.98 16.10 20.77
C THR A 3 -5.10 14.99 21.34
N GLN A 4 -4.55 14.12 20.48
CA GLN A 4 -3.63 13.07 20.92
C GLN A 4 -2.40 13.62 21.66
N LYS A 5 -1.89 14.77 21.21
CA LYS A 5 -0.83 15.51 21.91
C LYS A 5 -1.24 15.89 23.34
N GLN A 6 -2.41 16.51 23.51
CA GLN A 6 -2.91 16.93 24.82
C GLN A 6 -3.13 15.74 25.76
N LEU A 7 -3.64 14.63 25.23
CA LEU A 7 -3.79 13.40 26.02
C LEU A 7 -2.42 12.85 26.45
N ALA A 8 -1.45 12.76 25.56
CA ALA A 8 -0.09 12.30 25.88
C ALA A 8 0.57 13.19 26.96
N GLU A 9 0.47 14.52 26.83
CA GLU A 9 0.97 15.47 27.83
C GLU A 9 0.28 15.29 29.19
N SER A 10 -1.05 15.11 29.21
CA SER A 10 -1.78 14.86 30.44
C SER A 10 -1.40 13.53 31.12
N ILE A 11 -1.14 12.49 30.32
CA ILE A 11 -0.66 11.20 30.80
C ILE A 11 0.71 11.37 31.44
N ILE A 12 1.64 12.09 30.80
CA ILE A 12 3.00 12.34 31.31
C ILE A 12 2.93 13.08 32.67
N LEU A 13 2.12 14.11 32.77
CA LEU A 13 1.95 14.86 34.04
C LEU A 13 1.43 13.94 35.15
N ARG A 14 0.38 13.17 34.88
CA ARG A 14 -0.24 12.28 35.88
C ARG A 14 0.69 11.16 36.33
N LEU A 15 1.50 10.60 35.43
CA LEU A 15 2.52 9.62 35.78
C LEU A 15 3.62 10.24 36.65
N ARG A 16 4.05 11.47 36.36
CA ARG A 16 5.03 12.20 37.16
C ARG A 16 4.51 12.56 38.58
N ASP A 17 3.26 12.96 38.67
CA ASP A 17 2.60 13.22 39.95
C ASP A 17 2.51 11.96 40.81
N ALA A 18 2.47 10.78 40.18
CA ALA A 18 2.56 9.48 40.84
C ALA A 18 4.01 9.01 41.14
N GLY A 19 5.02 9.82 40.84
CA GLY A 19 6.43 9.55 41.14
C GLY A 19 7.18 8.79 40.03
N HIS A 20 6.63 8.65 38.85
CA HIS A 20 7.24 7.94 37.74
C HIS A 20 7.92 8.90 36.75
N GLU A 21 9.01 8.45 36.13
CA GLU A 21 9.55 9.11 34.94
C GLU A 21 8.61 8.85 33.76
N ALA A 22 8.28 9.89 32.97
CA ALA A 22 7.46 9.77 31.78
C ALA A 22 7.86 10.83 30.75
N LEU A 23 8.01 10.40 29.48
CA LEU A 23 8.53 11.18 28.37
C LEU A 23 7.78 10.83 27.08
N LEU A 24 7.73 11.74 26.12
CA LEU A 24 7.41 11.37 24.73
C LEU A 24 8.56 10.55 24.16
N ALA A 25 8.26 9.57 23.28
CA ALA A 25 9.26 8.63 22.78
C ALA A 25 9.05 8.25 21.31
N GLY A 26 10.11 7.87 20.64
CA GLY A 26 10.00 7.22 19.33
C GLY A 26 9.76 8.17 18.16
N GLY A 27 8.88 7.77 17.28
CA GLY A 27 8.58 8.49 16.02
C GLY A 27 8.11 9.93 16.23
N CYS A 28 7.31 10.20 17.26
CA CYS A 28 6.84 11.55 17.53
C CYS A 28 7.97 12.52 17.89
N VAL A 29 8.97 12.06 18.62
CA VAL A 29 10.15 12.89 18.97
C VAL A 29 10.94 13.26 17.71
N ARG A 30 11.20 12.27 16.84
CA ARG A 30 11.84 12.50 15.55
C ARG A 30 11.06 13.50 14.71
N ASP A 31 9.75 13.33 14.58
CA ASP A 31 8.91 14.16 13.71
C ASP A 31 8.83 15.61 14.26
N LEU A 32 8.73 15.78 15.58
CA LEU A 32 8.80 17.11 16.22
C LEU A 32 10.13 17.80 15.96
N LEU A 33 11.26 17.08 16.04
CA LEU A 33 12.58 17.63 15.75
C LEU A 33 12.78 17.99 14.27
N LEU A 34 12.05 17.33 13.36
CA LEU A 34 12.01 17.66 11.94
C LEU A 34 10.96 18.72 11.58
N ALA A 35 10.31 19.34 12.57
CA ALA A 35 9.19 20.25 12.38
C ALA A 35 8.06 19.67 11.51
N ARG A 36 7.82 18.35 11.60
CA ARG A 36 6.73 17.64 10.96
C ARG A 36 5.64 17.33 11.99
N PRO A 37 4.35 17.36 11.62
CA PRO A 37 3.30 16.91 12.53
C PRO A 37 3.43 15.41 12.78
N PRO A 38 3.59 14.95 14.03
CA PRO A 38 3.57 13.53 14.34
C PRO A 38 2.22 12.89 13.97
N LYS A 39 2.27 11.66 13.47
CA LYS A 39 1.06 10.86 13.24
C LYS A 39 0.46 10.37 14.55
N ASP A 40 1.32 9.89 15.45
CA ASP A 40 0.98 9.32 16.74
C ASP A 40 1.88 9.90 17.82
N TYR A 41 1.40 9.92 19.07
CA TYR A 41 2.17 10.36 20.24
C TYR A 41 2.28 9.19 21.21
N ASP A 42 3.51 8.68 21.39
CA ASP A 42 3.81 7.58 22.30
C ASP A 42 4.45 8.11 23.59
N VAL A 43 4.05 7.54 24.72
CA VAL A 43 4.62 7.83 26.03
C VAL A 43 5.46 6.65 26.49
N ALA A 44 6.69 6.92 26.92
CA ALA A 44 7.54 5.93 27.59
C ALA A 44 7.69 6.31 29.07
N THR A 45 7.64 5.34 29.98
CA THR A 45 7.61 5.60 31.42
C THR A 45 8.34 4.52 32.23
N SER A 46 8.76 4.87 33.46
CA SER A 46 9.22 3.91 34.47
C SER A 46 8.08 3.15 35.14
N ALA A 47 6.83 3.64 35.04
CA ALA A 47 5.66 2.97 35.59
C ALA A 47 5.44 1.62 34.91
N ARG A 48 5.15 0.59 35.70
CA ARG A 48 4.78 -0.74 35.20
C ARG A 48 3.33 -0.75 34.67
N PRO A 49 2.94 -1.72 33.83
CA PRO A 49 1.59 -1.79 33.30
C PRO A 49 0.48 -1.76 34.35
N ASP A 50 0.65 -2.42 35.49
CA ASP A 50 -0.28 -2.42 36.61
C ASP A 50 -0.40 -1.04 37.27
N GLU A 51 0.69 -0.30 37.41
CA GLU A 51 0.73 1.06 37.93
C GLU A 51 0.02 2.04 36.95
N VAL A 52 0.25 1.88 35.64
CA VAL A 52 -0.47 2.67 34.61
C VAL A 52 -1.98 2.37 34.67
N LEU A 53 -2.38 1.10 34.81
CA LEU A 53 -3.78 0.70 34.91
C LEU A 53 -4.43 1.21 36.19
N ALA A 54 -3.71 1.30 37.31
CA ALA A 54 -4.20 1.91 38.55
C ALA A 54 -4.57 3.39 38.34
N LEU A 55 -3.79 4.13 37.57
CA LEU A 55 -4.07 5.52 37.21
C LEU A 55 -5.17 5.66 36.12
N TYR A 56 -5.25 4.68 35.20
CA TYR A 56 -6.17 4.68 34.06
C TYR A 56 -6.98 3.38 34.00
N PRO A 57 -7.98 3.17 34.86
CA PRO A 57 -8.70 1.88 34.96
C PRO A 57 -9.46 1.47 33.69
N LYS A 58 -9.68 2.40 32.74
CA LYS A 58 -10.34 2.16 31.44
C LYS A 58 -9.35 1.91 30.31
N ALA A 59 -8.04 1.87 30.59
CA ALA A 59 -7.04 1.62 29.57
C ALA A 59 -7.08 0.17 29.07
N LEU A 60 -6.70 -0.04 27.81
CA LEU A 60 -6.71 -1.35 27.20
C LEU A 60 -5.36 -2.06 27.44
N THR A 61 -5.42 -3.34 27.78
CA THR A 61 -4.25 -4.16 28.10
C THR A 61 -3.63 -4.86 26.87
N VAL A 62 -3.76 -4.25 25.71
CA VAL A 62 -3.21 -4.77 24.45
C VAL A 62 -1.68 -4.73 24.53
N GLY A 63 -1.04 -5.87 24.79
CA GLY A 63 0.42 -5.94 24.91
C GLY A 63 0.97 -5.72 26.33
N ALA A 64 0.15 -5.77 27.39
CA ALA A 64 0.59 -5.59 28.77
C ALA A 64 1.70 -6.58 29.19
N ALA A 65 1.67 -7.81 28.67
CA ALA A 65 2.75 -8.79 28.87
C ALA A 65 4.11 -8.31 28.32
N PHE A 66 4.10 -7.36 27.37
CA PHE A 66 5.28 -6.73 26.79
C PHE A 66 5.48 -5.28 27.28
N GLY A 67 4.76 -4.86 28.33
CA GLY A 67 4.92 -3.56 28.94
C GLY A 67 4.20 -2.41 28.21
N VAL A 68 3.17 -2.68 27.39
CA VAL A 68 2.42 -1.64 26.67
C VAL A 68 0.95 -1.62 27.13
N VAL A 69 0.45 -0.42 27.45
CA VAL A 69 -0.94 -0.14 27.80
C VAL A 69 -1.45 0.97 26.89
N VAL A 70 -2.68 0.86 26.39
CA VAL A 70 -3.29 1.90 25.56
C VAL A 70 -4.31 2.70 26.39
N VAL A 71 -4.00 3.96 26.65
CA VAL A 71 -4.92 4.88 27.33
C VAL A 71 -5.89 5.47 26.31
N VAL A 72 -7.19 5.40 26.60
CA VAL A 72 -8.25 5.85 25.70
C VAL A 72 -9.08 6.93 26.38
N GLU A 73 -9.26 8.07 25.69
CA GLU A 73 -10.15 9.16 26.10
C GLU A 73 -11.04 9.59 24.92
N GLY A 74 -12.33 9.23 25.00
CA GLY A 74 -13.25 9.41 23.87
C GLY A 74 -12.83 8.57 22.66
N THR A 75 -12.49 9.22 21.55
CA THR A 75 -11.99 8.57 20.31
C THR A 75 -10.47 8.62 20.20
N VAL A 76 -9.79 9.24 21.16
CA VAL A 76 -8.33 9.43 21.14
C VAL A 76 -7.66 8.35 21.96
N GLN A 77 -6.56 7.80 21.46
CA GLN A 77 -5.76 6.78 22.14
C GLN A 77 -4.27 7.15 22.10
N VAL A 78 -3.57 6.79 23.18
CA VAL A 78 -2.13 6.98 23.34
C VAL A 78 -1.53 5.67 23.88
N GLU A 79 -0.46 5.21 23.25
CA GLU A 79 0.33 4.08 23.76
C GLU A 79 1.25 4.54 24.88
N VAL A 80 1.19 3.83 26.01
CA VAL A 80 2.06 4.05 27.18
C VAL A 80 2.91 2.79 27.35
N ALA A 81 4.20 2.90 27.07
CA ALA A 81 5.15 1.82 27.12
C ALA A 81 6.07 1.95 28.37
N THR A 82 6.16 0.92 29.17
CA THR A 82 7.14 0.83 30.25
C THR A 82 8.53 0.67 29.66
N PHE A 83 9.52 1.42 30.19
CA PHE A 83 10.93 1.24 29.83
C PHE A 83 11.34 -0.22 30.04
N ARG A 84 11.91 -0.83 29.01
CA ARG A 84 12.25 -2.25 29.05
C ARG A 84 13.52 -2.58 28.29
N ALA A 85 14.19 -3.62 28.75
CA ALA A 85 15.19 -4.36 28.00
C ALA A 85 14.59 -5.68 27.53
N GLU A 86 14.98 -6.14 26.37
CA GLU A 86 14.49 -7.35 25.74
C GLU A 86 15.62 -8.40 25.70
N GLN A 87 15.30 -9.68 25.95
CA GLN A 87 16.27 -10.77 25.97
C GLN A 87 15.74 -11.97 25.19
N GLY A 88 16.61 -12.55 24.34
CA GLY A 88 16.29 -13.70 23.52
C GLY A 88 15.28 -13.36 22.40
N TYR A 89 15.43 -14.02 21.25
CA TYR A 89 14.53 -13.87 20.11
C TYR A 89 14.54 -15.18 19.33
N ALA A 90 14.00 -16.23 19.94
CA ALA A 90 14.03 -17.57 19.34
C ALA A 90 13.27 -17.64 18.01
N ASP A 91 12.22 -16.82 17.84
CA ASP A 91 11.40 -16.76 16.63
C ASP A 91 11.80 -15.62 15.66
N GLY A 92 12.85 -14.84 15.97
CA GLY A 92 13.27 -13.68 15.16
C GLY A 92 12.22 -12.55 15.12
N ARG A 93 11.33 -12.46 16.14
CA ARG A 93 10.27 -11.45 16.21
C ARG A 93 9.95 -10.96 17.61
N ARG A 94 9.74 -11.91 18.55
CA ARG A 94 9.32 -11.60 19.91
C ARG A 94 10.44 -11.89 20.88
N PRO A 95 10.67 -10.99 21.84
CA PRO A 95 11.62 -11.31 22.91
C PRO A 95 11.09 -12.47 23.75
N ASP A 96 11.97 -13.38 24.10
CA ASP A 96 11.63 -14.51 24.99
C ASP A 96 11.33 -14.01 26.41
N ALA A 97 11.98 -12.91 26.84
CA ALA A 97 11.75 -12.26 28.12
C ALA A 97 11.89 -10.73 28.03
N VAL A 98 11.11 -10.05 28.86
CA VAL A 98 11.12 -8.61 29.02
C VAL A 98 11.48 -8.28 30.46
N ARG A 99 12.45 -7.38 30.66
CA ARG A 99 12.82 -6.84 31.97
C ARG A 99 12.60 -5.34 31.99
N PHE A 100 11.80 -4.84 32.92
CA PHE A 100 11.60 -3.41 33.10
C PHE A 100 12.87 -2.75 33.61
N THR A 101 13.20 -1.56 33.10
CA THR A 101 14.48 -0.90 33.28
C THR A 101 14.34 0.62 33.15
N ASP A 102 15.39 1.31 32.73
CA ASP A 102 15.44 2.77 32.54
C ASP A 102 15.37 3.19 31.07
N ALA A 103 15.26 4.49 30.82
CA ALA A 103 15.20 5.06 29.48
C ALA A 103 16.43 4.74 28.61
N ARG A 104 17.61 4.60 29.21
CA ARG A 104 18.87 4.33 28.49
C ARG A 104 18.87 2.92 27.88
N GLU A 105 18.45 1.92 28.65
CA GLU A 105 18.35 0.56 28.17
C GLU A 105 17.19 0.40 27.16
N ASP A 106 16.08 1.13 27.37
CA ASP A 106 14.97 1.17 26.40
C ASP A 106 15.40 1.75 25.05
N ALA A 107 16.22 2.83 25.06
CA ALA A 107 16.79 3.39 23.84
C ALA A 107 17.62 2.35 23.05
N ARG A 108 18.41 1.54 23.76
CA ARG A 108 19.35 0.56 23.18
C ARG A 108 18.65 -0.63 22.48
N ARG A 109 17.41 -0.95 22.85
CA ARG A 109 16.65 -2.04 22.19
C ARG A 109 15.91 -1.59 20.94
N ARG A 110 15.78 -0.29 20.69
CA ARG A 110 15.02 0.26 19.54
C ARG A 110 15.71 -0.07 18.23
N ASP A 111 14.98 0.08 17.13
CA ASP A 111 15.45 -0.25 15.79
C ASP A 111 16.53 0.70 15.28
N PHE A 112 16.22 1.99 15.24
CA PHE A 112 17.09 3.03 14.66
C PHE A 112 17.32 4.17 15.64
N THR A 113 18.50 4.78 15.59
CA THR A 113 18.93 5.84 16.49
C THR A 113 17.95 7.02 16.48
N ILE A 114 17.45 7.41 15.30
CA ILE A 114 16.48 8.51 15.13
C ILE A 114 15.11 8.26 15.77
N ASN A 115 14.78 7.00 16.11
CA ASN A 115 13.56 6.61 16.81
C ASN A 115 13.80 6.26 18.28
N ALA A 116 15.03 6.43 18.77
CA ALA A 116 15.43 6.03 20.11
C ALA A 116 15.68 7.23 21.05
N MET A 117 15.09 8.36 20.72
CA MET A 117 15.14 9.58 21.50
C MET A 117 13.87 9.76 22.34
N PHE A 118 14.01 10.49 23.43
CA PHE A 118 12.92 10.88 24.33
C PHE A 118 12.84 12.40 24.42
N LEU A 119 11.64 12.93 24.61
CA LEU A 119 11.39 14.37 24.76
C LEU A 119 10.56 14.64 26.00
N ASP A 120 11.04 15.55 26.83
CA ASP A 120 10.23 16.14 27.88
C ASP A 120 9.36 17.26 27.29
N PRO A 121 8.02 17.12 27.30
CA PRO A 121 7.16 18.16 26.73
C PRO A 121 7.08 19.42 27.59
N ALA A 122 7.53 19.40 28.86
CA ALA A 122 7.44 20.54 29.76
C ALA A 122 8.51 21.60 29.48
N ASP A 123 9.73 21.19 29.14
CA ASP A 123 10.86 22.07 28.86
C ASP A 123 11.48 21.92 27.48
N GLY A 124 10.96 20.96 26.68
CA GLY A 124 11.45 20.65 25.33
C GLY A 124 12.81 19.94 25.33
N LYS A 125 13.28 19.47 26.48
CA LYS A 125 14.57 18.77 26.58
C LYS A 125 14.52 17.41 25.92
N VAL A 126 15.45 17.17 24.98
CA VAL A 126 15.65 15.88 24.33
C VAL A 126 16.72 15.09 25.05
N THR A 127 16.38 13.86 25.48
CA THR A 127 17.30 12.87 26.01
C THR A 127 17.66 11.88 24.91
N ASP A 128 18.94 11.80 24.57
CA ASP A 128 19.49 10.94 23.53
C ASP A 128 20.64 10.10 24.10
N HIS A 129 20.51 8.80 24.03
CA HIS A 129 21.51 7.85 24.57
C HIS A 129 22.28 7.10 23.49
N VAL A 130 21.94 7.32 22.20
CA VAL A 130 22.43 6.48 21.09
C VAL A 130 22.88 7.28 19.86
N GLY A 131 22.92 8.62 19.95
CA GLY A 131 23.36 9.52 18.84
C GLY A 131 22.26 9.81 17.81
N GLY A 132 20.99 9.67 18.17
CA GLY A 132 19.88 9.90 17.26
C GLY A 132 19.74 11.33 16.77
N ARG A 133 20.13 12.35 17.57
CA ARG A 133 20.13 13.76 17.16
C ARG A 133 21.15 14.04 16.05
N GLU A 134 22.34 13.48 16.17
CA GLU A 134 23.40 13.62 15.17
C GLU A 134 22.99 12.96 13.86
N ASP A 135 22.48 11.71 13.92
CA ASP A 135 21.99 11.00 12.75
C ASP A 135 20.79 11.70 12.09
N LEU A 136 19.91 12.29 12.90
CA LEU A 136 18.79 13.09 12.38
C LEU A 136 19.26 14.33 11.60
N GLN A 137 20.27 15.04 12.13
CA GLN A 137 20.89 16.19 11.45
C GLN A 137 21.65 15.77 10.20
N ALA A 138 22.36 14.64 10.25
CA ALA A 138 23.07 14.05 9.13
C ALA A 138 22.13 13.37 8.09
N ARG A 139 20.83 13.29 8.39
CA ARG A 139 19.82 12.60 7.57
C ARG A 139 20.16 11.12 7.31
N LEU A 140 20.55 10.41 8.36
CA LEU A 140 20.97 9.02 8.32
C LEU A 140 19.99 8.09 9.06
N ILE A 141 19.75 6.93 8.47
CA ILE A 141 19.08 5.78 9.11
C ILE A 141 20.17 4.83 9.58
N ARG A 142 20.44 4.83 10.88
CA ARG A 142 21.43 3.98 11.52
C ARG A 142 20.73 3.05 12.52
N ALA A 143 21.04 1.75 12.45
CA ALA A 143 20.61 0.79 13.46
C ALA A 143 21.26 1.09 14.82
N VAL A 144 20.51 0.88 15.91
CA VAL A 144 21.06 1.07 17.26
C VAL A 144 22.03 -0.06 17.58
N GLY A 145 23.27 0.26 17.93
CA GLY A 145 24.32 -0.72 18.25
C GLY A 145 24.85 -1.46 17.02
N ASP A 146 25.01 -2.79 17.12
CA ASP A 146 25.44 -3.60 15.98
C ASP A 146 24.25 -3.92 15.06
N PRO A 147 24.29 -3.49 13.78
CA PRO A 147 23.20 -3.73 12.83
C PRO A 147 22.89 -5.22 12.60
N ARG A 148 23.91 -6.09 12.55
CA ARG A 148 23.73 -7.54 12.35
C ARG A 148 22.95 -8.16 13.50
N HIS A 149 23.35 -7.81 14.72
CA HIS A 149 22.64 -8.26 15.92
C HIS A 149 21.19 -7.72 15.93
N ARG A 150 21.01 -6.42 15.61
CA ARG A 150 19.71 -5.76 15.60
C ARG A 150 18.74 -6.35 14.58
N PHE A 151 19.23 -6.74 13.40
CA PHE A 151 18.39 -7.39 12.37
C PHE A 151 18.17 -8.87 12.64
N ALA A 152 19.06 -9.56 13.34
CA ALA A 152 18.84 -10.93 13.77
C ALA A 152 17.71 -11.06 14.82
N GLU A 153 17.49 -10.04 15.65
CA GLU A 153 16.36 -9.99 16.60
C GLU A 153 15.00 -9.88 15.91
N ASP A 154 14.89 -9.04 14.86
CA ASP A 154 13.68 -8.87 14.07
C ASP A 154 14.04 -8.53 12.63
N HIS A 155 13.89 -9.52 11.75
CA HIS A 155 14.22 -9.38 10.33
C HIS A 155 13.40 -8.31 9.59
N LEU A 156 12.20 -7.94 10.10
CA LEU A 156 11.42 -6.85 9.54
C LEU A 156 12.14 -5.50 9.62
N ARG A 157 13.06 -5.32 10.58
CA ARG A 157 13.80 -4.07 10.72
C ARG A 157 14.60 -3.70 9.46
N MET A 158 14.99 -4.70 8.64
CA MET A 158 15.61 -4.44 7.32
C MET A 158 14.66 -3.71 6.37
N LEU A 159 13.42 -4.15 6.26
CA LEU A 159 12.41 -3.48 5.43
C LEU A 159 12.00 -2.13 6.04
N ARG A 160 11.99 -2.01 7.36
CA ARG A 160 11.78 -0.72 8.07
C ARG A 160 12.88 0.30 7.76
N ALA A 161 14.15 -0.11 7.62
CA ALA A 161 15.23 0.78 7.19
C ALA A 161 14.93 1.40 5.82
N VAL A 162 14.53 0.56 4.86
CA VAL A 162 14.10 1.00 3.52
C VAL A 162 12.92 1.95 3.61
N ARG A 163 11.90 1.63 4.40
CA ARG A 163 10.73 2.49 4.59
C ARG A 163 11.08 3.85 5.17
N PHE A 164 11.90 3.90 6.22
CA PHE A 164 12.29 5.18 6.80
C PHE A 164 13.14 6.00 5.83
N ALA A 165 14.04 5.38 5.06
CA ALA A 165 14.78 6.06 4.01
C ALA A 165 13.83 6.65 2.95
N ALA A 166 12.80 5.90 2.53
CA ALA A 166 11.78 6.35 1.59
C ALA A 166 10.91 7.50 2.14
N GLU A 167 10.36 7.34 3.36
CA GLU A 167 9.46 8.33 3.97
C GLU A 167 10.16 9.65 4.34
N LEU A 168 11.40 9.57 4.81
CA LEU A 168 12.15 10.73 5.30
C LEU A 168 13.04 11.36 4.23
N GLY A 169 13.38 10.62 3.17
CA GLY A 169 14.37 11.00 2.18
C GLY A 169 15.79 11.01 2.77
N PHE A 170 16.08 10.04 3.65
CA PHE A 170 17.36 9.87 4.33
C PHE A 170 18.16 8.74 3.69
N GLU A 171 19.50 8.80 3.82
CA GLU A 171 20.36 7.69 3.43
C GLU A 171 20.45 6.65 4.53
N ILE A 172 20.68 5.38 4.16
CA ILE A 172 20.97 4.33 5.14
C ILE A 172 22.48 4.32 5.39
N GLU A 173 22.87 4.29 6.66
CA GLU A 173 24.28 4.27 7.07
C GLU A 173 24.99 3.00 6.53
N ALA A 174 26.29 3.14 6.19
CA ALA A 174 27.05 2.13 5.46
C ALA A 174 27.06 0.74 6.13
N ALA A 175 27.33 0.65 7.45
CA ALA A 175 27.33 -0.62 8.16
C ALA A 175 25.92 -1.22 8.28
N THR A 176 24.91 -0.36 8.41
CA THR A 176 23.50 -0.75 8.41
C THR A 176 23.10 -1.31 7.02
N THR A 177 23.52 -0.65 5.93
CA THR A 177 23.32 -1.09 4.54
C THR A 177 23.95 -2.47 4.29
N GLU A 178 25.21 -2.67 4.72
CA GLU A 178 25.91 -3.94 4.55
C GLU A 178 25.22 -5.09 5.32
N ALA A 179 24.80 -4.83 6.55
CA ALA A 179 24.06 -5.81 7.34
C ALA A 179 22.70 -6.18 6.70
N VAL A 180 21.99 -5.22 6.08
CA VAL A 180 20.75 -5.53 5.33
C VAL A 180 21.07 -6.46 4.16
N ARG A 181 22.09 -6.17 3.35
CA ARG A 181 22.48 -7.02 2.20
C ARG A 181 22.82 -8.44 2.64
N GLU A 182 23.60 -8.57 3.71
CA GLU A 182 24.04 -9.87 4.22
C GLU A 182 22.85 -10.70 4.72
N LEU A 183 21.91 -10.07 5.41
CA LEU A 183 20.78 -10.74 6.07
C LEU A 183 19.49 -10.72 5.24
N ALA A 184 19.47 -10.10 4.05
CA ALA A 184 18.29 -10.00 3.20
C ALA A 184 17.52 -11.32 3.01
N PRO A 185 18.17 -12.50 2.79
CA PRO A 185 17.44 -13.77 2.67
C PRO A 185 16.60 -14.12 3.89
N ARG A 186 16.98 -13.63 5.08
CA ARG A 186 16.24 -13.88 6.33
C ARG A 186 14.88 -13.20 6.39
N VAL A 187 14.63 -12.17 5.56
CA VAL A 187 13.33 -11.48 5.52
C VAL A 187 12.19 -12.42 5.12
N ALA A 188 12.48 -13.55 4.46
CA ALA A 188 11.50 -14.60 4.14
C ALA A 188 10.79 -15.19 5.38
N SER A 189 11.38 -15.10 6.56
CA SER A 189 10.77 -15.59 7.81
C SER A 189 9.72 -14.62 8.39
N VAL A 190 9.65 -13.39 7.87
CA VAL A 190 8.68 -12.38 8.34
C VAL A 190 7.28 -12.70 7.80
N SER A 191 6.28 -12.56 8.67
CA SER A 191 4.89 -12.82 8.24
C SER A 191 4.42 -11.85 7.14
N GLY A 192 3.61 -12.36 6.21
CA GLY A 192 3.11 -11.57 5.07
C GLY A 192 2.34 -10.32 5.49
N GLU A 193 1.62 -10.35 6.61
CA GLU A 193 0.90 -9.20 7.15
C GLU A 193 1.85 -8.05 7.51
N ARG A 194 2.96 -8.38 8.20
CA ARG A 194 3.95 -7.36 8.59
C ARG A 194 4.70 -6.80 7.38
N VAL A 195 5.04 -7.66 6.42
CA VAL A 195 5.64 -7.22 5.14
C VAL A 195 4.67 -6.29 4.41
N ARG A 196 3.39 -6.65 4.31
CA ARG A 196 2.35 -5.81 3.69
C ARG A 196 2.27 -4.43 4.32
N GLU A 197 2.28 -4.33 5.66
CA GLU A 197 2.21 -3.06 6.37
C GLU A 197 3.38 -2.13 6.03
N GLU A 198 4.60 -2.64 5.98
CA GLU A 198 5.78 -1.85 5.59
C GLU A 198 5.74 -1.49 4.10
N LEU A 199 5.39 -2.44 3.22
CA LEU A 199 5.23 -2.19 1.79
C LEU A 199 4.14 -1.14 1.51
N ALA A 200 3.02 -1.20 2.21
CA ALA A 200 1.96 -0.20 2.08
C ALA A 200 2.48 1.21 2.36
N ARG A 201 3.27 1.38 3.41
CA ARG A 201 3.89 2.67 3.75
C ARG A 201 4.93 3.13 2.72
N ILE A 202 5.70 2.21 2.15
CA ILE A 202 6.63 2.53 1.06
C ILE A 202 5.86 2.96 -0.18
N LEU A 203 4.87 2.17 -0.61
CA LEU A 203 4.13 2.37 -1.85
C LEU A 203 3.16 3.56 -1.82
N THR A 204 2.76 4.02 -0.63
CA THR A 204 1.92 5.23 -0.46
C THR A 204 2.70 6.44 0.04
N ALA A 205 4.02 6.37 0.13
CA ALA A 205 4.89 7.51 0.43
C ALA A 205 4.79 8.60 -0.67
N ALA A 206 5.43 9.74 -0.47
CA ALA A 206 5.56 10.76 -1.52
C ALA A 206 6.23 10.16 -2.79
N PRO A 207 5.96 10.71 -3.99
CA PRO A 207 6.41 10.12 -5.26
C PRO A 207 7.89 9.73 -5.31
N ALA A 208 8.79 10.61 -4.90
CA ALA A 208 10.23 10.32 -4.83
C ALA A 208 10.55 9.20 -3.82
N GLY A 209 9.81 9.16 -2.69
CA GLY A 209 9.98 8.14 -1.66
C GLY A 209 9.55 6.75 -2.12
N ARG A 210 8.43 6.63 -2.84
CA ARG A 210 7.98 5.35 -3.43
C ARG A 210 9.04 4.75 -4.33
N ARG A 211 9.54 5.57 -5.26
CA ARG A 211 10.58 5.15 -6.18
C ARG A 211 11.86 4.75 -5.43
N ARG A 212 12.38 5.63 -4.56
CA ARG A 212 13.61 5.37 -3.80
C ARG A 212 13.49 4.14 -2.91
N GLY A 213 12.34 3.92 -2.28
CA GLY A 213 12.09 2.74 -1.45
C GLY A 213 12.20 1.43 -2.21
N LEU A 214 11.66 1.36 -3.43
CA LEU A 214 11.78 0.16 -4.28
C LEU A 214 13.18 0.00 -4.86
N GLU A 215 13.83 1.09 -5.28
CA GLU A 215 15.25 1.07 -5.70
C GLU A 215 16.12 0.50 -4.58
N LEU A 216 15.97 0.99 -3.35
CA LEU A 216 16.70 0.48 -2.18
C LEU A 216 16.36 -0.99 -1.88
N ALA A 217 15.09 -1.39 -1.95
CA ALA A 217 14.69 -2.77 -1.71
C ALA A 217 15.33 -3.73 -2.74
N CYS A 218 15.47 -3.30 -4.00
CA CYS A 218 16.18 -4.03 -5.05
C CYS A 218 17.70 -4.05 -4.76
N GLU A 219 18.35 -2.88 -4.60
CA GLU A 219 19.77 -2.73 -4.32
C GLU A 219 20.27 -3.55 -3.12
N LEU A 220 19.40 -3.73 -2.13
CA LEU A 220 19.67 -4.44 -0.87
C LEU A 220 19.27 -5.93 -0.92
N GLY A 221 18.74 -6.42 -2.05
CA GLY A 221 18.34 -7.82 -2.22
C GLY A 221 17.04 -8.21 -1.50
N LEU A 222 16.31 -7.27 -0.91
CA LEU A 222 15.05 -7.55 -0.23
C LEU A 222 13.92 -7.83 -1.24
N LEU A 223 13.93 -7.15 -2.40
CA LEU A 223 12.91 -7.30 -3.41
C LEU A 223 12.94 -8.71 -4.02
N ALA A 224 14.13 -9.25 -4.28
CA ALA A 224 14.30 -10.62 -4.80
C ALA A 224 13.68 -11.70 -3.91
N VAL A 225 13.61 -11.45 -2.59
CA VAL A 225 13.03 -12.38 -1.61
C VAL A 225 11.54 -12.16 -1.44
N LEU A 226 11.11 -10.90 -1.34
CA LEU A 226 9.72 -10.54 -1.01
C LEU A 226 8.81 -10.56 -2.24
N LEU A 227 9.29 -10.03 -3.36
CA LEU A 227 8.56 -9.84 -4.62
C LEU A 227 9.42 -10.24 -5.82
N PRO A 228 9.81 -11.53 -5.95
CA PRO A 228 10.66 -12.00 -7.04
C PRO A 228 10.06 -11.73 -8.43
N GLU A 229 8.72 -11.61 -8.52
CA GLU A 229 8.02 -11.26 -9.76
C GLU A 229 8.36 -9.83 -10.21
N VAL A 230 8.55 -8.91 -9.27
CA VAL A 230 8.95 -7.52 -9.56
C VAL A 230 10.45 -7.45 -9.84
N GLU A 231 11.25 -8.20 -9.11
CA GLU A 231 12.71 -8.31 -9.37
C GLU A 231 12.99 -8.80 -10.78
N ALA A 232 12.19 -9.74 -11.31
CA ALA A 232 12.31 -10.27 -12.66
C ALA A 232 12.07 -9.25 -13.79
N LEU A 233 11.51 -8.07 -13.46
CA LEU A 233 11.36 -6.97 -14.44
C LEU A 233 12.69 -6.25 -14.71
N HIS A 234 13.67 -6.42 -13.84
CA HIS A 234 14.97 -5.77 -13.96
C HIS A 234 15.74 -6.33 -15.16
N GLY A 235 16.16 -5.44 -16.07
CA GLY A 235 16.86 -5.83 -17.28
C GLY A 235 15.97 -6.43 -18.38
N GLU A 236 14.65 -6.55 -18.19
CA GLU A 236 13.75 -6.99 -19.26
C GLU A 236 13.59 -5.85 -20.30
N PRO A 237 14.05 -6.06 -21.55
CA PRO A 237 14.08 -4.99 -22.54
C PRO A 237 12.70 -4.68 -23.10
N GLN A 238 12.43 -3.39 -23.36
CA GLN A 238 11.23 -2.91 -24.03
C GLN A 238 11.57 -2.22 -25.35
N PRO A 239 10.60 -2.10 -26.30
CA PRO A 239 10.84 -1.38 -27.55
C PRO A 239 11.16 0.11 -27.28
N PRO A 240 12.37 0.62 -27.60
CA PRO A 240 12.76 2.00 -27.26
C PRO A 240 11.91 3.09 -27.90
N ALA A 241 11.20 2.77 -28.97
CA ALA A 241 10.30 3.71 -29.65
C ALA A 241 9.03 4.03 -28.82
N VAL A 242 8.65 3.13 -27.93
CA VAL A 242 7.46 3.27 -27.06
C VAL A 242 7.87 3.49 -25.61
N HIS A 243 9.03 2.96 -25.23
CA HIS A 243 9.56 2.97 -23.86
C HIS A 243 10.98 3.53 -23.84
N PRO A 244 11.18 4.84 -24.03
CA PRO A 244 12.51 5.47 -24.03
C PRO A 244 13.20 5.42 -22.67
N GLU A 245 12.46 5.15 -21.58
CA GLU A 245 12.96 5.04 -20.21
C GLU A 245 13.85 3.82 -19.97
N GLY A 246 13.77 2.77 -20.78
CA GLY A 246 14.64 1.60 -20.71
C GLY A 246 13.92 0.28 -20.42
N ASP A 247 14.29 -0.43 -19.34
CA ASP A 247 13.71 -1.72 -18.98
C ASP A 247 12.34 -1.60 -18.28
N VAL A 248 11.64 -2.76 -18.14
CA VAL A 248 10.32 -2.82 -17.52
C VAL A 248 10.35 -2.39 -16.07
N PHE A 249 11.41 -2.70 -15.32
CA PHE A 249 11.51 -2.30 -13.90
C PHE A 249 11.55 -0.77 -13.77
N ARG A 250 12.37 -0.11 -14.55
CA ARG A 250 12.47 1.35 -14.55
C ARG A 250 11.15 2.01 -14.95
N HIS A 251 10.48 1.48 -15.99
CA HIS A 251 9.15 1.90 -16.39
C HIS A 251 8.15 1.80 -15.21
N THR A 252 8.10 0.65 -14.56
CA THR A 252 7.22 0.39 -13.40
C THR A 252 7.47 1.39 -12.26
N LEU A 253 8.74 1.70 -11.94
CA LEU A 253 9.09 2.71 -10.93
C LEU A 253 8.62 4.11 -11.29
N LEU A 254 8.72 4.50 -12.57
CA LEU A 254 8.24 5.79 -13.07
C LEU A 254 6.71 5.86 -12.99
N GLY A 255 6.00 4.82 -13.44
CA GLY A 255 4.54 4.73 -13.32
C GLY A 255 4.08 4.90 -11.88
N LEU A 256 4.70 4.17 -10.96
CA LEU A 256 4.41 4.28 -9.54
C LEU A 256 4.66 5.71 -8.99
N ALA A 257 5.71 6.39 -9.45
CA ALA A 257 6.00 7.77 -9.04
C ALA A 257 4.97 8.78 -9.58
N HIS A 258 4.34 8.49 -10.73
CA HIS A 258 3.32 9.36 -11.33
C HIS A 258 1.93 9.22 -10.72
N LEU A 259 1.64 8.20 -9.90
CA LEU A 259 0.34 8.07 -9.22
C LEU A 259 0.06 9.26 -8.29
N ARG A 260 -1.20 9.70 -8.25
CA ARG A 260 -1.70 10.77 -7.37
C ARG A 260 -2.36 10.13 -6.15
N GLU A 261 -1.81 10.35 -4.95
CA GLU A 261 -2.38 9.89 -3.67
C GLU A 261 -2.97 8.46 -3.71
N PRO A 262 -2.21 7.44 -4.15
CA PRO A 262 -2.75 6.12 -4.39
C PRO A 262 -3.19 5.43 -3.09
N THR A 263 -4.26 4.64 -3.19
CA THR A 263 -4.51 3.56 -2.23
C THR A 263 -3.38 2.53 -2.31
N PHE A 264 -3.25 1.69 -1.29
CA PHE A 264 -2.26 0.60 -1.33
C PHE A 264 -2.55 -0.36 -2.49
N GLU A 265 -3.82 -0.65 -2.75
CA GLU A 265 -4.27 -1.53 -3.82
C GLU A 265 -3.90 -0.98 -5.20
N LEU A 266 -4.11 0.30 -5.45
CA LEU A 266 -3.72 0.96 -6.69
C LEU A 266 -2.21 0.98 -6.87
N ALA A 267 -1.45 1.33 -5.81
CA ALA A 267 0.00 1.36 -5.86
C ALA A 267 0.61 -0.04 -6.08
N LEU A 268 0.05 -1.07 -5.42
CA LEU A 268 0.46 -2.45 -5.64
C LEU A 268 0.09 -2.94 -7.05
N ALA A 269 -1.09 -2.57 -7.56
CA ALA A 269 -1.47 -2.88 -8.94
C ALA A 269 -0.53 -2.21 -9.96
N SER A 270 -0.14 -0.96 -9.72
CA SER A 270 0.87 -0.26 -10.54
C SER A 270 2.23 -0.95 -10.49
N LEU A 271 2.64 -1.45 -9.32
CA LEU A 271 3.89 -2.22 -9.19
C LEU A 271 3.82 -3.56 -9.93
N LEU A 272 2.64 -4.16 -10.06
CA LEU A 272 2.44 -5.52 -10.59
C LEU A 272 1.86 -5.55 -12.02
N HIS A 273 1.50 -4.41 -12.64
CA HIS A 273 0.76 -4.42 -13.92
C HIS A 273 1.51 -5.15 -15.04
N ASP A 274 2.82 -5.06 -15.02
CA ASP A 274 3.71 -5.61 -16.05
C ASP A 274 4.49 -6.88 -15.64
N VAL A 275 4.24 -7.44 -14.48
CA VAL A 275 4.98 -8.64 -13.98
C VAL A 275 4.81 -9.89 -14.87
N GLY A 276 3.84 -9.89 -15.77
CA GLY A 276 3.67 -10.93 -16.78
C GLY A 276 4.60 -10.78 -18.00
N LYS A 277 5.26 -9.64 -18.21
CA LYS A 277 6.10 -9.39 -19.40
C LYS A 277 7.26 -10.38 -19.55
N PRO A 278 8.08 -10.66 -18.52
CA PRO A 278 9.22 -11.57 -18.68
C PRO A 278 8.84 -12.97 -19.19
N SER A 279 7.74 -13.53 -18.71
CA SER A 279 7.30 -14.88 -19.13
C SER A 279 6.60 -14.93 -20.48
N THR A 280 6.12 -13.77 -20.97
CA THR A 280 5.43 -13.64 -22.27
C THR A 280 6.26 -13.02 -23.37
N ALA A 281 7.48 -12.61 -23.08
CA ALA A 281 8.41 -12.01 -24.05
C ALA A 281 8.63 -12.94 -25.24
N ARG A 282 8.43 -12.42 -26.47
CA ARG A 282 8.68 -13.13 -27.73
C ARG A 282 9.23 -12.14 -28.76
N MET A 283 10.23 -12.62 -29.53
CA MET A 283 10.70 -11.86 -30.69
C MET A 283 9.78 -12.12 -31.88
N ARG A 284 9.21 -11.06 -32.46
CA ARG A 284 8.43 -11.09 -33.70
C ARG A 284 8.87 -9.95 -34.60
N ASP A 285 9.22 -10.25 -35.83
CA ASP A 285 9.64 -9.27 -36.84
C ASP A 285 10.69 -8.28 -36.31
N GLY A 286 11.68 -8.80 -35.56
CA GLY A 286 12.76 -8.01 -34.98
C GLY A 286 12.35 -7.12 -33.79
N ARG A 287 11.16 -7.28 -33.24
CA ARG A 287 10.65 -6.54 -32.06
C ARG A 287 10.25 -7.49 -30.94
N VAL A 288 10.50 -7.07 -29.71
CA VAL A 288 9.98 -7.77 -28.53
C VAL A 288 8.48 -7.46 -28.38
N THR A 289 7.68 -8.49 -28.12
CA THR A 289 6.23 -8.39 -27.88
C THR A 289 5.86 -9.18 -26.64
N PHE A 290 4.79 -8.73 -25.93
CA PHE A 290 4.37 -9.28 -24.65
C PHE A 290 2.86 -9.63 -24.65
N TYR A 291 2.40 -10.37 -25.65
CA TYR A 291 0.98 -10.70 -25.78
C TYR A 291 0.44 -11.45 -24.57
N HIS A 292 -0.71 -10.98 -24.07
CA HIS A 292 -1.42 -11.54 -22.92
C HIS A 292 -0.68 -11.44 -21.57
N HIS A 293 0.35 -10.57 -21.45
CA HIS A 293 1.06 -10.37 -20.20
C HIS A 293 0.12 -9.95 -19.05
N GLN A 294 -0.97 -9.21 -19.33
CA GLN A 294 -1.96 -8.83 -18.34
C GLN A 294 -2.69 -10.01 -17.69
N ARG A 295 -2.90 -11.12 -18.41
CA ARG A 295 -3.52 -12.35 -17.87
C ARG A 295 -2.53 -13.11 -16.98
N VAL A 296 -1.30 -13.27 -17.45
CA VAL A 296 -0.23 -13.89 -16.66
C VAL A 296 0.06 -13.01 -15.42
N GLY A 297 0.06 -11.69 -15.61
CA GLY A 297 0.21 -10.71 -14.52
C GLY A 297 -0.91 -10.79 -13.47
N GLU A 298 -2.17 -11.06 -13.88
CA GLU A 298 -3.28 -11.26 -12.94
C GLU A 298 -3.02 -12.45 -12.01
N ASP A 299 -2.58 -13.59 -12.56
CA ASP A 299 -2.28 -14.79 -11.76
C ASP A 299 -1.10 -14.55 -10.82
N ALA A 300 -0.04 -13.89 -11.29
CA ALA A 300 1.11 -13.49 -10.48
C ALA A 300 0.70 -12.52 -9.36
N ALA A 301 -0.12 -11.52 -9.67
CA ALA A 301 -0.64 -10.57 -8.68
C ALA A 301 -1.48 -11.26 -7.61
N ARG A 302 -2.28 -12.26 -8.00
CA ARG A 302 -3.07 -13.09 -7.07
C ARG A 302 -2.17 -13.86 -6.11
N ALA A 303 -1.08 -14.43 -6.60
CA ALA A 303 -0.09 -15.14 -5.78
C ALA A 303 0.62 -14.17 -4.81
N VAL A 304 1.02 -12.98 -5.27
CA VAL A 304 1.59 -11.91 -4.43
C VAL A 304 0.62 -11.50 -3.33
N CYS A 305 -0.64 -11.21 -3.65
CA CYS A 305 -1.66 -10.85 -2.67
C CYS A 305 -1.86 -11.97 -1.61
N GLY A 306 -1.84 -13.23 -2.03
CA GLY A 306 -1.91 -14.38 -1.11
C GLY A 306 -0.71 -14.42 -0.16
N ARG A 307 0.52 -14.21 -0.68
CA ARG A 307 1.76 -14.15 0.12
C ARG A 307 1.73 -13.00 1.12
N LEU A 308 1.18 -11.85 0.74
CA LEU A 308 1.00 -10.68 1.59
C LEU A 308 -0.23 -10.76 2.53
N ARG A 309 -0.95 -11.88 2.53
CA ARG A 309 -2.15 -12.09 3.35
C ARG A 309 -3.19 -10.98 3.19
N MET A 310 -3.44 -10.57 1.97
CA MET A 310 -4.47 -9.57 1.66
C MET A 310 -5.88 -10.20 1.76
N SER A 311 -6.87 -9.37 2.07
CA SER A 311 -8.27 -9.80 2.07
C SER A 311 -8.76 -10.13 0.65
N THR A 312 -9.85 -10.89 0.55
CA THR A 312 -10.47 -11.24 -0.74
C THR A 312 -10.84 -9.98 -1.56
N ASN A 313 -11.36 -8.93 -0.90
CA ASN A 313 -11.74 -7.70 -1.57
C ASN A 313 -10.52 -6.95 -2.11
N GLN A 314 -9.46 -6.82 -1.31
CA GLN A 314 -8.20 -6.21 -1.74
C GLN A 314 -7.56 -7.00 -2.89
N THR A 315 -7.50 -8.33 -2.78
CA THR A 315 -6.97 -9.19 -3.85
C THR A 315 -7.75 -9.00 -5.15
N ARG A 316 -9.09 -9.01 -5.07
CA ARG A 316 -9.95 -8.78 -6.24
C ARG A 316 -9.68 -7.41 -6.87
N ARG A 317 -9.51 -6.34 -6.08
CA ARG A 317 -9.21 -5.00 -6.59
C ARG A 317 -7.87 -4.97 -7.33
N VAL A 318 -6.80 -5.49 -6.73
CA VAL A 318 -5.46 -5.51 -7.34
C VAL A 318 -5.47 -6.32 -8.64
N THR A 319 -5.99 -7.55 -8.61
CA THR A 319 -6.03 -8.43 -9.80
C THR A 319 -6.91 -7.85 -10.90
N TRP A 320 -8.01 -7.20 -10.56
CA TRP A 320 -8.90 -6.53 -11.51
C TRP A 320 -8.19 -5.38 -12.24
N LEU A 321 -7.42 -4.55 -11.52
CA LEU A 321 -6.62 -3.46 -12.09
C LEU A 321 -5.52 -4.01 -13.01
N VAL A 322 -4.76 -5.01 -12.56
CA VAL A 322 -3.69 -5.65 -13.35
C VAL A 322 -4.24 -6.26 -14.64
N ALA A 323 -5.36 -7.00 -14.56
CA ALA A 323 -5.96 -7.64 -15.73
C ALA A 323 -6.47 -6.63 -16.79
N ARG A 324 -6.79 -5.39 -16.36
CA ARG A 324 -7.46 -4.39 -17.20
C ARG A 324 -6.61 -3.17 -17.55
N HIS A 325 -5.36 -3.08 -17.09
CA HIS A 325 -4.55 -1.87 -17.28
C HIS A 325 -4.39 -1.45 -18.75
N MET A 326 -4.44 -2.41 -19.68
CA MET A 326 -4.36 -2.15 -21.12
C MET A 326 -5.67 -1.69 -21.76
N MET A 327 -6.82 -1.79 -21.06
CA MET A 327 -8.14 -1.59 -21.69
C MET A 327 -8.34 -0.16 -22.19
N LEU A 328 -7.78 0.83 -21.52
CA LEU A 328 -8.02 2.24 -21.84
C LEU A 328 -7.11 2.79 -22.94
N MET A 329 -6.16 2.01 -23.47
CA MET A 329 -5.20 2.48 -24.49
C MET A 329 -5.91 3.01 -25.77
N ASN A 330 -7.04 2.41 -26.14
CA ASN A 330 -7.82 2.77 -27.32
C ASN A 330 -9.28 3.08 -26.91
N PHE A 331 -9.47 3.86 -25.84
CA PHE A 331 -10.82 4.13 -25.32
C PHE A 331 -11.70 4.87 -26.33
N ASP A 332 -11.11 5.69 -27.22
CA ASP A 332 -11.83 6.43 -28.27
C ASP A 332 -12.48 5.50 -29.32
N GLU A 333 -11.93 4.30 -29.51
CA GLU A 333 -12.45 3.28 -30.44
C GLU A 333 -13.43 2.31 -29.74
N MET A 334 -13.61 2.45 -28.42
CA MET A 334 -14.52 1.58 -27.67
C MET A 334 -15.99 1.88 -28.01
N ARG A 335 -16.78 0.80 -28.09
CA ARG A 335 -18.23 0.93 -28.15
C ARG A 335 -18.76 1.62 -26.89
N GLU A 336 -19.76 2.51 -27.07
CA GLU A 336 -20.39 3.26 -25.99
C GLU A 336 -20.85 2.38 -24.84
N ALA A 337 -21.48 1.24 -25.15
CA ALA A 337 -21.91 0.27 -24.13
C ALA A 337 -20.76 -0.29 -23.31
N THR A 338 -19.61 -0.58 -23.94
CA THR A 338 -18.43 -1.09 -23.26
C THR A 338 -17.85 -0.04 -22.31
N LEU A 339 -17.77 1.21 -22.78
CA LEU A 339 -17.25 2.33 -22.00
C LEU A 339 -18.15 2.65 -20.80
N LYS A 340 -19.49 2.70 -21.00
CA LYS A 340 -20.44 2.93 -19.90
C LYS A 340 -20.43 1.79 -18.87
N ARG A 341 -20.28 0.55 -19.30
CA ARG A 341 -20.11 -0.57 -18.37
C ARG A 341 -18.84 -0.44 -17.55
N LEU A 342 -17.75 0.03 -18.17
CA LEU A 342 -16.49 0.26 -17.46
C LEU A 342 -16.63 1.42 -16.46
N PHE A 343 -17.32 2.50 -16.84
CA PHE A 343 -17.64 3.63 -15.96
C PHE A 343 -18.48 3.21 -14.73
N ALA A 344 -19.34 2.20 -14.89
CA ALA A 344 -20.15 1.65 -13.80
C ALA A 344 -19.36 0.78 -12.80
N GLU A 345 -18.12 0.42 -13.12
CA GLU A 345 -17.27 -0.39 -12.23
C GLU A 345 -16.71 0.46 -11.09
N GLU A 346 -16.79 -0.04 -9.88
CA GLU A 346 -16.29 0.65 -8.67
C GLU A 346 -14.81 1.05 -8.76
N GLY A 347 -14.00 0.31 -9.53
CA GLY A 347 -12.57 0.53 -9.73
C GLY A 347 -12.20 1.44 -10.90
N PHE A 348 -13.17 2.03 -11.61
CA PHE A 348 -12.89 2.76 -12.84
C PHE A 348 -11.91 3.92 -12.66
N GLU A 349 -12.10 4.74 -11.64
CA GLU A 349 -11.23 5.90 -11.40
C GLU A 349 -9.78 5.48 -11.09
N GLU A 350 -9.60 4.38 -10.35
CA GLU A 350 -8.27 3.82 -10.10
C GLU A 350 -7.65 3.23 -11.38
N LEU A 351 -8.45 2.59 -12.24
CA LEU A 351 -7.98 2.09 -13.52
C LEU A 351 -7.56 3.23 -14.45
N ALA A 352 -8.33 4.32 -14.49
CA ALA A 352 -7.98 5.51 -15.26
C ALA A 352 -6.70 6.17 -14.74
N GLU A 353 -6.53 6.24 -13.41
CA GLU A 353 -5.30 6.78 -12.80
C GLU A 353 -4.08 5.89 -13.07
N LEU A 354 -4.24 4.56 -13.02
CA LEU A 354 -3.20 3.61 -13.40
C LEU A 354 -2.76 3.82 -14.86
N TRP A 355 -3.71 3.90 -15.78
CA TRP A 355 -3.43 4.17 -17.19
C TRP A 355 -2.75 5.53 -17.42
N ARG A 356 -3.20 6.60 -16.73
CA ARG A 356 -2.53 7.91 -16.79
C ARG A 356 -1.08 7.83 -16.37
N ALA A 357 -0.82 7.15 -15.25
CA ALA A 357 0.53 7.01 -14.70
C ALA A 357 1.44 6.20 -15.64
N ASP A 358 0.91 5.15 -16.26
CA ASP A 358 1.58 4.31 -17.25
C ASP A 358 1.93 5.11 -18.53
N CYS A 359 0.99 5.88 -19.07
CA CYS A 359 1.24 6.79 -20.20
C CYS A 359 2.37 7.78 -19.91
N LEU A 360 2.36 8.41 -18.72
CA LEU A 360 3.40 9.36 -18.32
C LEU A 360 4.76 8.70 -18.13
N ALA A 361 4.79 7.44 -17.64
CA ALA A 361 6.01 6.67 -17.49
C ALA A 361 6.70 6.39 -18.84
N SER A 362 5.90 6.21 -19.90
CA SER A 362 6.37 6.00 -21.28
C SER A 362 6.69 7.32 -22.02
N GLY A 363 6.70 8.47 -21.33
CA GLY A 363 6.94 9.79 -21.93
C GLY A 363 5.76 10.34 -22.74
N GLY A 364 4.58 9.73 -22.62
CA GLY A 364 3.33 10.21 -23.22
C GLY A 364 2.72 11.39 -22.46
N SER A 365 1.50 11.82 -22.88
CA SER A 365 0.75 12.91 -22.26
C SER A 365 -0.43 12.41 -21.44
N ALA A 366 -0.98 13.27 -20.58
CA ALA A 366 -2.22 13.00 -19.84
C ALA A 366 -3.49 13.43 -20.61
N GLU A 367 -3.39 13.87 -21.86
CA GLU A 367 -4.52 14.40 -22.62
C GLU A 367 -5.64 13.38 -22.80
N GLY A 368 -5.31 12.13 -23.13
CA GLY A 368 -6.29 11.04 -23.21
C GLY A 368 -7.02 10.79 -21.90
N TYR A 369 -6.29 10.82 -20.78
CA TYR A 369 -6.90 10.71 -19.45
C TYR A 369 -7.87 11.86 -19.16
N GLU A 370 -7.48 13.10 -19.45
CA GLU A 370 -8.34 14.27 -19.21
C GLU A 370 -9.60 14.20 -20.07
N ALA A 371 -9.49 13.79 -21.34
CA ALA A 371 -10.64 13.59 -22.24
C ALA A 371 -11.58 12.49 -21.71
N LEU A 372 -11.03 11.33 -21.29
CA LEU A 372 -11.79 10.23 -20.71
C LEU A 372 -12.53 10.67 -19.44
N MET A 373 -11.84 11.35 -18.52
CA MET A 373 -12.43 11.80 -17.27
C MET A 373 -13.44 12.93 -17.45
N ALA A 374 -13.26 13.79 -18.44
CA ALA A 374 -14.28 14.78 -18.82
C ALA A 374 -15.56 14.09 -19.30
N ARG A 375 -15.44 13.06 -20.14
CA ARG A 375 -16.58 12.25 -20.61
C ARG A 375 -17.28 11.52 -19.46
N TYR A 376 -16.52 10.90 -18.56
CA TYR A 376 -17.04 10.23 -17.38
C TYR A 376 -17.83 11.18 -16.46
N ARG A 377 -17.26 12.35 -16.16
CA ARG A 377 -17.89 13.37 -15.30
C ARG A 377 -19.11 14.06 -15.91
N ALA A 378 -19.21 14.07 -17.22
CA ALA A 378 -20.35 14.65 -17.93
C ALA A 378 -21.59 13.75 -17.90
N MET A 379 -21.45 12.47 -17.56
CA MET A 379 -22.56 11.51 -17.50
C MET A 379 -23.14 11.45 -16.08
N SER A 380 -24.47 11.41 -15.99
CA SER A 380 -25.16 11.11 -14.72
C SER A 380 -25.05 9.63 -14.36
N ALA A 381 -25.31 9.29 -13.10
CA ALA A 381 -25.31 7.90 -12.65
C ALA A 381 -26.35 7.04 -13.43
N GLU A 382 -27.49 7.64 -13.77
CA GLU A 382 -28.55 7.04 -14.57
C GLU A 382 -28.11 6.79 -16.02
N GLU A 383 -27.32 7.68 -16.63
CA GLU A 383 -26.79 7.50 -17.98
C GLU A 383 -25.70 6.42 -18.02
N VAL A 384 -24.89 6.32 -16.97
CA VAL A 384 -23.86 5.30 -16.84
C VAL A 384 -24.46 3.91 -16.57
N ARG A 385 -25.49 3.84 -15.71
CA ARG A 385 -26.14 2.58 -15.31
C ARG A 385 -27.64 2.71 -15.25
N PRO A 386 -28.33 2.86 -16.41
CA PRO A 386 -29.78 2.91 -16.46
C PRO A 386 -30.41 1.60 -15.99
N ALA A 387 -31.61 1.67 -15.45
CA ALA A 387 -32.37 0.45 -15.16
C ALA A 387 -32.66 -0.31 -16.48
N PRO A 388 -32.49 -1.65 -16.53
CA PRO A 388 -32.79 -2.40 -17.74
C PRO A 388 -34.24 -2.24 -18.17
N LEU A 389 -34.49 -1.91 -19.45
CA LEU A 389 -35.82 -1.79 -20.04
C LEU A 389 -36.51 -3.15 -20.21
N VAL A 390 -35.71 -4.20 -20.45
CA VAL A 390 -36.19 -5.59 -20.59
C VAL A 390 -35.53 -6.47 -19.52
N THR A 391 -36.36 -7.32 -18.93
CA THR A 391 -35.95 -8.29 -17.89
C THR A 391 -36.24 -9.72 -18.34
N GLY A 392 -35.75 -10.71 -17.60
CA GLY A 392 -36.06 -12.11 -17.88
C GLY A 392 -37.55 -12.45 -17.84
N HIS A 393 -38.34 -11.72 -17.04
CA HIS A 393 -39.82 -11.86 -17.01
C HIS A 393 -40.46 -11.39 -18.30
N ASP A 394 -39.93 -10.33 -18.93
CA ASP A 394 -40.43 -9.86 -20.21
C ASP A 394 -40.17 -10.89 -21.33
N LEU A 395 -39.01 -11.55 -21.32
CA LEU A 395 -38.68 -12.61 -22.27
C LEU A 395 -39.60 -13.83 -22.10
N ILE A 396 -39.95 -14.22 -20.88
CA ILE A 396 -40.91 -15.27 -20.59
C ILE A 396 -42.32 -14.89 -21.12
N ALA A 397 -42.74 -13.63 -20.92
CA ALA A 397 -44.01 -13.13 -21.42
C ALA A 397 -44.08 -13.10 -22.95
N MET A 398 -42.93 -13.02 -23.61
CA MET A 398 -42.81 -13.16 -25.08
C MET A 398 -42.87 -14.60 -25.57
N GLY A 399 -42.96 -15.59 -24.67
CA GLY A 399 -43.03 -17.01 -25.00
C GLY A 399 -41.65 -17.72 -25.10
N LEU A 400 -40.58 -17.06 -24.75
CA LEU A 400 -39.26 -17.68 -24.76
C LEU A 400 -39.06 -18.57 -23.53
N ALA A 401 -38.46 -19.75 -23.74
CA ALA A 401 -38.14 -20.65 -22.65
C ALA A 401 -36.87 -20.20 -21.92
N PRO A 402 -36.85 -20.18 -20.56
CA PRO A 402 -35.65 -19.85 -19.81
C PRO A 402 -34.47 -20.75 -20.17
N GLY A 403 -33.33 -20.15 -20.51
CA GLY A 403 -32.15 -20.90 -20.96
C GLY A 403 -30.91 -19.98 -21.08
N PRO A 404 -29.77 -20.53 -21.51
CA PRO A 404 -28.52 -19.77 -21.68
C PRO A 404 -28.68 -18.56 -22.63
N ALA A 405 -29.50 -18.65 -23.67
CA ALA A 405 -29.80 -17.57 -24.62
C ALA A 405 -30.34 -16.31 -23.92
N PHE A 406 -31.07 -16.45 -22.78
CA PHE A 406 -31.58 -15.26 -22.03
C PHE A 406 -30.49 -14.29 -21.64
N ALA A 407 -29.36 -14.79 -21.17
CA ALA A 407 -28.25 -13.92 -20.75
C ALA A 407 -27.67 -13.13 -21.93
N ASP A 408 -27.58 -13.75 -23.10
CA ASP A 408 -27.08 -13.12 -24.32
C ASP A 408 -28.07 -12.12 -24.90
N ILE A 409 -29.37 -12.48 -24.99
CA ILE A 409 -30.42 -11.54 -25.41
C ILE A 409 -30.47 -10.31 -24.50
N LEU A 410 -30.55 -10.51 -23.18
CA LEU A 410 -30.58 -9.40 -22.22
C LEU A 410 -29.33 -8.54 -22.29
N ARG A 411 -28.15 -9.13 -22.49
CA ARG A 411 -26.89 -8.41 -22.66
C ARG A 411 -26.92 -7.55 -23.92
N GLN A 412 -27.35 -8.09 -25.05
CA GLN A 412 -27.38 -7.37 -26.33
C GLN A 412 -28.42 -6.22 -26.31
N VAL A 413 -29.61 -6.48 -25.73
CA VAL A 413 -30.65 -5.44 -25.55
C VAL A 413 -30.16 -4.33 -24.61
N TYR A 414 -29.50 -4.69 -23.53
CA TYR A 414 -28.93 -3.70 -22.60
C TYR A 414 -27.78 -2.90 -23.24
N ASP A 415 -26.95 -3.52 -24.09
CA ASP A 415 -25.94 -2.81 -24.88
C ASP A 415 -26.60 -1.80 -25.83
N ALA A 416 -27.68 -2.18 -26.51
CA ALA A 416 -28.43 -1.28 -27.37
C ALA A 416 -29.06 -0.10 -26.58
N GLN A 417 -29.55 -0.36 -25.37
CA GLN A 417 -30.04 0.69 -24.46
C GLN A 417 -28.92 1.65 -24.07
N LEU A 418 -27.74 1.16 -23.68
CA LEU A 418 -26.57 1.97 -23.33
C LEU A 418 -26.08 2.81 -24.51
N GLU A 419 -26.21 2.31 -25.74
CA GLU A 419 -25.84 3.00 -26.98
C GLU A 419 -26.95 3.95 -27.51
N GLY A 420 -28.09 4.03 -26.83
CA GLY A 420 -29.21 4.86 -27.21
C GLY A 420 -30.01 4.33 -28.45
N ARG A 421 -29.76 3.07 -28.88
CA ARG A 421 -30.49 2.41 -29.99
C ARG A 421 -31.86 1.86 -29.57
N ALA A 422 -32.08 1.69 -28.27
CA ALA A 422 -33.35 1.32 -27.66
C ALA A 422 -33.60 2.27 -26.47
N GLY A 423 -34.41 3.28 -26.64
CA GLY A 423 -34.71 4.30 -25.63
C GLY A 423 -36.00 4.02 -24.86
N THR A 424 -36.87 3.17 -25.38
CA THR A 424 -38.15 2.80 -24.78
C THR A 424 -38.26 1.32 -24.56
N LYS A 425 -39.18 0.90 -23.67
CA LYS A 425 -39.44 -0.52 -23.42
C LYS A 425 -39.94 -1.23 -24.66
N GLU A 426 -40.75 -0.57 -25.49
CA GLU A 426 -41.29 -1.09 -26.72
C GLU A 426 -40.18 -1.39 -27.74
N GLU A 427 -39.26 -0.45 -27.95
CA GLU A 427 -38.09 -0.64 -28.81
C GLU A 427 -37.18 -1.77 -28.34
N ALA A 428 -36.93 -1.83 -27.03
CA ALA A 428 -36.12 -2.86 -26.43
C ALA A 428 -36.73 -4.27 -26.53
N LEU A 429 -38.07 -4.38 -26.43
CA LEU A 429 -38.80 -5.65 -26.64
C LEU A 429 -38.82 -6.07 -28.11
N ALA A 430 -38.92 -5.12 -29.05
CA ALA A 430 -38.81 -5.39 -30.47
C ALA A 430 -37.43 -5.96 -30.82
N LEU A 431 -36.37 -5.34 -30.33
CA LEU A 431 -35.00 -5.81 -30.51
C LEU A 431 -34.78 -7.19 -29.86
N ALA A 432 -35.37 -7.45 -28.67
CA ALA A 432 -35.28 -8.76 -28.03
C ALA A 432 -35.90 -9.90 -28.87
N ARG A 433 -36.98 -9.62 -29.62
CA ARG A 433 -37.60 -10.57 -30.55
C ARG A 433 -36.69 -10.85 -31.75
N GLU A 434 -36.15 -9.80 -32.37
CA GLU A 434 -35.25 -9.91 -33.52
C GLU A 434 -34.04 -10.80 -33.17
N ILE A 435 -33.36 -10.51 -32.02
CA ILE A 435 -32.22 -11.32 -31.56
C ILE A 435 -32.62 -12.78 -31.26
N ALA A 436 -33.79 -12.98 -30.66
CA ALA A 436 -34.27 -14.33 -30.35
C ALA A 436 -34.60 -15.16 -31.62
N GLU A 437 -35.03 -14.51 -32.71
CA GLU A 437 -35.30 -15.15 -34.01
C GLU A 437 -33.99 -15.49 -34.76
N GLU A 438 -32.91 -14.75 -34.54
CA GLU A 438 -31.59 -15.02 -35.14
C GLU A 438 -30.82 -16.14 -34.44
N GLU A 439 -31.10 -16.45 -33.16
CA GLU A 439 -30.46 -17.51 -32.40
C GLU A 439 -31.16 -18.90 -32.54
N VAL A 440 -32.29 -18.98 -33.22
CA VAL A 440 -33.02 -20.22 -33.52
C VAL A 440 -32.67 -20.74 -34.94
#